data_d9f2d5a308e67df21e773ab5a08a054d
#
_entry.id   d9f2d5a308e67df21e773ab5a08a054d
#
_cell.length_a   1.000
_cell.length_b   1.000
_cell.length_c   1.000
_cell.angle_alpha   90.00
_cell.angle_beta   90.00
_cell.angle_gamma   90.00
#
_symmetry.space_group_name_H-M   'P 1'
#
loop_
_entity.id
_entity.type
_entity.pdbx_description
1 polymer ?
#
loop_
_entity_poly.entity_id
_entity_poly.type
_entity_poly.pdbx_seq_one_letter_code
_entity_poly.pdbx_strand_id
1 'polypeptide(L)'
;MKDIKNYRTGSHSISNGQVLPRAYSYDEAQLAIKEQAELLSLQMVKEKVTADSMTMYVGYEVCSPGYTGQYRIDCYGRKVPSYSVGTIRFGTFTNYSKQIILAAVSLYRRIARPELKVRRIFLTVNNVRSEQDTWFQLDLFSDCAGMERQKRLEKAVLTIKAKYGPNAILRGISLCDGARTKERNTQIDGHKA
;
A
#
# COMPACT_ATOMS: atom_id res chain seq x y z
N MET A 1 18.77 -8.18 -28.28
CA MET A 1 18.43 -8.96 -27.06
C MET A 1 19.40 -8.78 -25.87
N LYS A 2 20.67 -8.38 -26.08
CA LYS A 2 21.62 -8.09 -24.95
C LYS A 2 21.25 -6.87 -24.13
N ASP A 3 20.66 -5.84 -24.72
CA ASP A 3 20.35 -4.56 -24.04
C ASP A 3 19.22 -4.68 -23.01
N ILE A 4 18.28 -5.63 -23.20
CA ILE A 4 17.18 -5.86 -22.25
C ILE A 4 17.67 -6.50 -20.95
N LYS A 5 18.71 -7.34 -21.01
CA LYS A 5 19.26 -8.01 -19.81
C LYS A 5 20.09 -7.08 -18.93
N ASN A 6 20.59 -5.97 -19.47
CA ASN A 6 21.44 -5.01 -18.75
C ASN A 6 20.71 -3.73 -18.35
N TYR A 7 19.40 -3.61 -18.66
CA TYR A 7 18.62 -2.46 -18.27
C TYR A 7 18.42 -2.46 -16.76
N ARG A 8 19.06 -1.50 -16.09
CA ARG A 8 18.81 -1.20 -14.65
C ARG A 8 17.94 0.05 -14.62
N THR A 9 16.76 -0.06 -14.05
CA THR A 9 15.90 1.10 -13.77
C THR A 9 16.63 2.03 -12.81
N GLY A 10 16.75 3.31 -13.17
CA GLY A 10 17.44 4.32 -12.35
C GLY A 10 16.69 4.70 -11.06
N SER A 11 15.43 4.27 -10.90
CA SER A 11 14.64 4.43 -9.70
C SER A 11 14.02 3.09 -9.31
N HIS A 12 14.25 2.67 -8.08
CA HIS A 12 13.59 1.50 -7.51
C HIS A 12 12.30 1.91 -6.83
N SER A 13 11.21 1.24 -7.17
CA SER A 13 9.91 1.40 -6.51
C SER A 13 9.29 0.03 -6.24
N ILE A 14 8.52 -0.08 -5.17
CA ILE A 14 7.75 -1.27 -4.83
C ILE A 14 6.28 -0.86 -4.83
N SER A 15 5.48 -1.58 -5.59
CA SER A 15 4.04 -1.31 -5.73
C SER A 15 3.22 -2.46 -5.22
N ASN A 16 2.11 -2.12 -4.58
CA ASN A 16 1.10 -3.06 -4.18
C ASN A 16 -0.28 -2.47 -4.53
N GLY A 17 -1.08 -3.22 -5.27
CA GLY A 17 -2.38 -2.76 -5.71
C GLY A 17 -3.43 -3.85 -5.72
N GLN A 18 -4.69 -3.45 -5.74
CA GLN A 18 -5.80 -4.38 -5.90
C GLN A 18 -7.01 -3.72 -6.55
N VAL A 19 -7.75 -4.52 -7.29
CA VAL A 19 -9.14 -4.24 -7.66
C VAL A 19 -10.02 -4.82 -6.56
N LEU A 20 -10.90 -3.99 -6.01
CA LEU A 20 -11.83 -4.43 -4.98
C LEU A 20 -12.95 -5.29 -5.59
N PRO A 21 -13.48 -6.29 -4.89
CA PRO A 21 -14.50 -7.22 -5.45
C PRO A 21 -15.81 -6.51 -5.74
N ARG A 22 -16.10 -5.48 -4.99
CA ARG A 22 -17.26 -4.57 -5.18
C ARG A 22 -16.79 -3.12 -4.99
N ALA A 23 -17.65 -2.19 -5.28
CA ALA A 23 -17.44 -0.79 -4.96
C ALA A 23 -17.50 -0.58 -3.44
N TYR A 24 -16.44 -0.05 -2.86
CA TYR A 24 -16.31 0.24 -1.42
C TYR A 24 -16.71 1.67 -1.12
N SER A 25 -17.36 1.88 0.02
CA SER A 25 -17.53 3.22 0.58
C SER A 25 -16.17 3.84 0.94
N TYR A 26 -16.17 5.12 1.26
CA TYR A 26 -14.98 5.83 1.68
C TYR A 26 -14.28 5.16 2.89
N ASP A 27 -15.08 4.77 3.90
CA ASP A 27 -14.55 4.16 5.13
C ASP A 27 -14.09 2.73 4.92
N GLU A 28 -14.82 1.91 4.16
CA GLU A 28 -14.39 0.56 3.78
C GLU A 28 -13.07 0.59 2.98
N ALA A 29 -12.93 1.54 2.07
CA ALA A 29 -11.70 1.69 1.29
C ALA A 29 -10.52 2.12 2.18
N GLN A 30 -10.75 2.95 3.20
CA GLN A 30 -9.71 3.31 4.17
C GLN A 30 -9.18 2.09 4.93
N LEU A 31 -10.05 1.13 5.24
CA LEU A 31 -9.66 -0.14 5.85
C LEU A 31 -8.72 -0.93 4.92
N ALA A 32 -9.13 -1.11 3.67
CA ALA A 32 -8.32 -1.80 2.65
C ALA A 32 -6.95 -1.12 2.43
N ILE A 33 -6.89 0.21 2.50
CA ILE A 33 -5.63 0.96 2.40
C ILE A 33 -4.70 0.67 3.58
N LYS A 34 -5.22 0.59 4.80
CA LYS A 34 -4.42 0.22 5.97
C LYS A 34 -3.81 -1.17 5.81
N GLU A 35 -4.61 -2.15 5.34
CA GLU A 35 -4.12 -3.50 5.06
C GLU A 35 -3.04 -3.52 3.98
N GLN A 36 -3.24 -2.77 2.88
CA GLN A 36 -2.24 -2.69 1.81
C GLN A 36 -0.95 -2.02 2.26
N ALA A 37 -1.04 -0.93 3.02
CA ALA A 37 0.12 -0.24 3.57
C ALA A 37 0.92 -1.14 4.52
N GLU A 38 0.25 -1.96 5.31
CA GLU A 38 0.89 -2.97 6.15
C GLU A 38 1.61 -4.04 5.32
N LEU A 39 0.95 -4.61 4.33
CA LEU A 39 1.55 -5.61 3.45
C LEU A 39 2.78 -5.04 2.72
N LEU A 40 2.69 -3.80 2.26
CA LEU A 40 3.79 -3.10 1.61
C LEU A 40 4.97 -2.89 2.56
N SER A 41 4.73 -2.47 3.81
CA SER A 41 5.79 -2.32 4.82
C SER A 41 6.44 -3.66 5.17
N LEU A 42 5.66 -4.73 5.34
CA LEU A 42 6.20 -6.07 5.58
C LEU A 42 7.05 -6.58 4.41
N GLN A 43 6.65 -6.27 3.17
CA GLN A 43 7.46 -6.57 1.99
C GLN A 43 8.80 -5.81 2.03
N MET A 44 8.79 -4.52 2.35
CA MET A 44 10.02 -3.72 2.50
C MET A 44 10.95 -4.29 3.57
N VAL A 45 10.42 -4.70 4.73
CA VAL A 45 11.20 -5.35 5.79
C VAL A 45 11.79 -6.69 5.32
N LYS A 46 11.01 -7.49 4.59
CA LYS A 46 11.47 -8.76 4.01
C LYS A 46 12.62 -8.55 3.03
N GLU A 47 12.52 -7.54 2.18
CA GLU A 47 13.51 -7.19 1.16
C GLU A 47 14.67 -6.36 1.70
N LYS A 48 14.64 -5.98 2.99
CA LYS A 48 15.63 -5.14 3.68
C LYS A 48 15.85 -3.80 2.97
N VAL A 49 14.76 -3.14 2.62
CA VAL A 49 14.77 -1.86 1.93
C VAL A 49 13.98 -0.81 2.70
N THR A 50 14.26 0.45 2.41
CA THR A 50 13.57 1.63 2.92
C THR A 50 13.15 2.52 1.76
N ALA A 51 12.22 3.45 1.99
CA ALA A 51 11.76 4.42 1.01
C ALA A 51 11.55 5.79 1.68
N ASP A 52 11.55 6.87 0.90
CA ASP A 52 11.38 8.24 1.38
C ASP A 52 9.98 8.81 1.12
N SER A 53 9.21 8.18 0.26
CA SER A 53 7.90 8.68 -0.16
C SER A 53 6.98 7.57 -0.64
N MET A 54 5.68 7.89 -0.70
CA MET A 54 4.63 7.00 -1.20
C MET A 54 3.72 7.75 -2.15
N THR A 55 3.38 7.12 -3.25
CA THR A 55 2.33 7.55 -4.17
C THR A 55 1.13 6.63 -4.03
N MET A 56 -0.06 7.21 -4.00
CA MET A 56 -1.32 6.48 -3.96
C MET A 56 -2.16 6.83 -5.18
N TYR A 57 -2.77 5.82 -5.78
CA TYR A 57 -3.80 5.93 -6.80
C TYR A 57 -5.11 5.36 -6.28
N VAL A 58 -6.19 6.12 -6.42
CA VAL A 58 -7.56 5.72 -6.07
C VAL A 58 -8.44 5.81 -7.31
N GLY A 59 -8.93 4.67 -7.78
CA GLY A 59 -9.86 4.57 -8.90
C GLY A 59 -11.28 4.31 -8.41
N TYR A 60 -12.25 4.97 -9.05
CA TYR A 60 -13.64 4.94 -8.64
C TYR A 60 -14.50 4.03 -9.52
N GLU A 61 -15.70 3.71 -9.03
CA GLU A 61 -16.69 2.90 -9.73
C GLU A 61 -17.22 3.65 -10.98
N VAL A 62 -17.59 2.87 -12.01
CA VAL A 62 -18.03 3.40 -13.31
C VAL A 62 -19.31 4.24 -13.17
N CYS A 63 -20.27 3.76 -12.40
CA CYS A 63 -21.55 4.44 -12.19
C CYS A 63 -21.56 5.13 -10.83
N SER A 64 -21.47 6.45 -10.85
CA SER A 64 -21.64 7.30 -9.67
C SER A 64 -22.80 8.26 -9.94
N PRO A 65 -24.07 7.86 -9.66
CA PRO A 65 -25.24 8.72 -9.89
C PRO A 65 -25.08 10.05 -9.15
N GLY A 66 -25.36 11.16 -9.83
CA GLY A 66 -25.27 12.50 -9.24
C GLY A 66 -23.87 13.10 -9.18
N TYR A 67 -22.81 12.40 -9.62
CA TYR A 67 -21.48 12.98 -9.68
C TYR A 67 -21.37 13.97 -10.85
N THR A 68 -21.01 15.23 -10.54
CA THR A 68 -20.89 16.33 -11.51
C THR A 68 -19.44 16.71 -11.83
N GLY A 69 -18.47 15.98 -11.24
CA GLY A 69 -17.04 16.26 -11.43
C GLY A 69 -16.47 15.73 -12.74
N GLN A 70 -15.15 15.70 -12.81
CA GLN A 70 -14.44 15.28 -14.02
C GLN A 70 -14.57 13.78 -14.28
N TYR A 71 -14.84 13.42 -15.53
CA TYR A 71 -14.89 12.07 -16.05
C TYR A 71 -13.76 11.83 -17.03
N ARG A 72 -13.40 10.56 -17.19
CA ARG A 72 -12.52 10.06 -18.26
C ARG A 72 -13.17 8.87 -18.95
N ILE A 73 -12.72 8.56 -20.15
CA ILE A 73 -13.09 7.31 -20.84
C ILE A 73 -12.03 6.25 -20.47
N ASP A 74 -12.47 5.09 -20.01
CA ASP A 74 -11.58 3.96 -19.74
C ASP A 74 -11.25 3.17 -21.04
N CYS A 75 -10.39 2.14 -20.92
CA CYS A 75 -9.99 1.32 -22.08
C CYS A 75 -11.15 0.50 -22.70
N TYR A 76 -12.28 0.42 -22.01
CA TYR A 76 -13.50 -0.23 -22.51
C TYR A 76 -14.53 0.75 -23.06
N GLY A 77 -14.16 2.03 -23.23
CA GLY A 77 -15.07 3.07 -23.71
C GLY A 77 -16.09 3.58 -22.69
N ARG A 78 -15.96 3.22 -21.41
CA ARG A 78 -16.91 3.59 -20.34
C ARG A 78 -16.54 4.94 -19.73
N LYS A 79 -17.54 5.77 -19.48
CA LYS A 79 -17.37 7.03 -18.75
C LYS A 79 -17.22 6.74 -17.25
N VAL A 80 -16.02 6.98 -16.71
CA VAL A 80 -15.70 6.74 -15.30
C VAL A 80 -15.22 8.04 -14.65
N PRO A 81 -15.48 8.27 -13.35
CA PRO A 81 -14.92 9.42 -12.65
C PRO A 81 -13.40 9.40 -12.76
N SER A 82 -12.79 10.59 -12.90
CA SER A 82 -11.34 10.70 -12.92
C SER A 82 -10.75 10.19 -11.60
N TYR A 83 -9.68 9.41 -11.69
CA TYR A 83 -8.98 8.88 -10.52
C TYR A 83 -8.35 9.99 -9.67
N SER A 84 -8.11 9.71 -8.41
CA SER A 84 -7.31 10.56 -7.53
C SER A 84 -5.90 10.00 -7.39
N VAL A 85 -4.91 10.87 -7.51
CA VAL A 85 -3.49 10.52 -7.33
C VAL A 85 -2.85 11.55 -6.42
N GLY A 86 -1.97 11.08 -5.55
CA GLY A 86 -1.17 11.96 -4.73
C GLY A 86 0.08 11.27 -4.21
N THR A 87 1.03 12.07 -3.76
CA THR A 87 2.28 11.62 -3.17
C THR A 87 2.47 12.27 -1.79
N ILE A 88 3.00 11.50 -0.85
CA ILE A 88 3.40 11.97 0.48
C ILE A 88 4.86 11.57 0.72
N ARG A 89 5.65 12.50 1.28
CA ARG A 89 7.02 12.25 1.72
C ARG A 89 7.01 11.85 3.19
N PHE A 90 7.89 10.93 3.56
CA PHE A 90 8.02 10.47 4.94
C PHE A 90 8.95 11.34 5.79
N GLY A 91 9.71 12.24 5.15
CA GLY A 91 10.72 13.07 5.79
C GLY A 91 12.08 12.38 5.95
N THR A 92 12.07 11.07 6.14
CA THR A 92 13.27 10.21 6.23
C THR A 92 13.06 8.92 5.46
N PHE A 93 14.13 8.21 5.13
CA PHE A 93 14.02 6.85 4.61
C PHE A 93 13.50 5.92 5.72
N THR A 94 12.44 5.18 5.45
CA THR A 94 11.79 4.33 6.47
C THR A 94 11.17 3.08 5.85
N ASN A 95 11.08 2.02 6.65
CA ASN A 95 10.22 0.86 6.44
C ASN A 95 9.33 0.60 7.68
N TYR A 96 9.25 1.59 8.57
CA TYR A 96 8.47 1.48 9.79
C TYR A 96 6.98 1.47 9.50
N SER A 97 6.31 0.33 9.72
CA SER A 97 4.93 0.08 9.31
C SER A 97 3.94 1.11 9.87
N LYS A 98 4.10 1.53 11.12
CA LYS A 98 3.21 2.53 11.74
C LYS A 98 3.27 3.86 10.98
N GLN A 99 4.47 4.32 10.61
CA GLN A 99 4.65 5.55 9.85
C GLN A 99 4.05 5.43 8.44
N ILE A 100 4.29 4.32 7.76
CA ILE A 100 3.78 4.05 6.42
C ILE A 100 2.24 3.99 6.42
N ILE A 101 1.62 3.30 7.40
CA ILE A 101 0.16 3.23 7.54
C ILE A 101 -0.44 4.60 7.82
N LEU A 102 0.14 5.38 8.74
CA LEU A 102 -0.34 6.74 9.05
C LEU A 102 -0.23 7.65 7.83
N ALA A 103 0.89 7.60 7.10
CA ALA A 103 1.09 8.34 5.87
C ALA A 103 0.07 7.95 4.78
N ALA A 104 -0.20 6.65 4.62
CA ALA A 104 -1.20 6.16 3.67
C ALA A 104 -2.61 6.67 4.00
N VAL A 105 -3.01 6.61 5.27
CA VAL A 105 -4.33 7.12 5.72
C VAL A 105 -4.42 8.64 5.53
N SER A 106 -3.38 9.38 5.89
CA SER A 106 -3.32 10.84 5.71
C SER A 106 -3.42 11.23 4.23
N LEU A 107 -2.66 10.52 3.37
CA LEU A 107 -2.69 10.73 1.93
C LEU A 107 -4.07 10.43 1.35
N TYR A 108 -4.68 9.30 1.74
CA TYR A 108 -6.03 8.94 1.32
C TYR A 108 -7.05 10.02 1.66
N ARG A 109 -7.07 10.48 2.91
CA ARG A 109 -7.99 11.53 3.37
C ARG A 109 -7.82 12.85 2.61
N ARG A 110 -6.61 13.13 2.14
CA ARG A 110 -6.30 14.34 1.37
C ARG A 110 -6.76 14.27 -0.08
N ILE A 111 -6.67 13.08 -0.72
CA ILE A 111 -6.90 12.95 -2.17
C ILE A 111 -8.21 12.29 -2.54
N ALA A 112 -8.74 11.40 -1.69
CA ALA A 112 -9.94 10.65 -2.01
C ALA A 112 -11.19 11.52 -1.93
N ARG A 113 -12.16 11.18 -2.75
CA ARG A 113 -13.46 11.86 -2.84
C ARG A 113 -14.50 11.05 -2.06
N PRO A 114 -15.02 11.58 -0.93
CA PRO A 114 -15.92 10.82 -0.06
C PRO A 114 -17.25 10.43 -0.71
N GLU A 115 -17.69 11.23 -1.70
CA GLU A 115 -18.93 11.02 -2.45
C GLU A 115 -18.84 9.88 -3.47
N LEU A 116 -17.63 9.39 -3.78
CA LEU A 116 -17.40 8.37 -4.79
C LEU A 116 -17.08 7.01 -4.16
N LYS A 117 -17.64 5.96 -4.73
CA LYS A 117 -17.30 4.58 -4.36
C LYS A 117 -15.99 4.17 -4.99
N VAL A 118 -15.10 3.60 -4.18
CA VAL A 118 -13.75 3.17 -4.59
C VAL A 118 -13.80 1.77 -5.18
N ARG A 119 -13.10 1.58 -6.30
CA ARG A 119 -13.01 0.30 -7.01
C ARG A 119 -11.59 -0.23 -7.14
N ARG A 120 -10.59 0.65 -7.14
CA ARG A 120 -9.17 0.30 -7.32
C ARG A 120 -8.31 1.12 -6.36
N ILE A 121 -7.29 0.47 -5.80
CA ILE A 121 -6.31 1.12 -4.92
C ILE A 121 -4.94 0.61 -5.31
N PHE A 122 -3.97 1.51 -5.50
CA PHE A 122 -2.57 1.18 -5.69
C PHE A 122 -1.73 2.05 -4.77
N LEU A 123 -0.79 1.43 -4.08
CA LEU A 123 0.23 2.07 -3.27
C LEU A 123 1.60 1.75 -3.87
N THR A 124 2.42 2.77 -4.05
CA THR A 124 3.78 2.64 -4.55
C THR A 124 4.70 3.40 -3.62
N VAL A 125 5.69 2.75 -3.03
CA VAL A 125 6.79 3.43 -2.35
C VAL A 125 7.88 3.73 -3.36
N ASN A 126 8.44 4.93 -3.28
CA ASN A 126 9.40 5.45 -4.25
C ASN A 126 10.78 5.63 -3.60
N ASN A 127 11.79 5.84 -4.43
CA ASN A 127 13.17 6.01 -3.98
C ASN A 127 13.65 4.87 -3.08
N VAL A 128 13.30 3.64 -3.43
CA VAL A 128 13.66 2.48 -2.62
C VAL A 128 15.17 2.30 -2.60
N ARG A 129 15.74 2.17 -1.41
CA ARG A 129 17.17 1.95 -1.16
C ARG A 129 17.38 0.79 -0.20
N SER A 130 18.56 0.17 -0.25
CA SER A 130 18.96 -0.81 0.75
C SER A 130 18.94 -0.18 2.16
N GLU A 131 18.47 -0.92 3.13
CA GLU A 131 18.46 -0.48 4.52
C GLU A 131 19.88 -0.19 5.03
N GLN A 132 20.91 -0.83 4.46
CA GLN A 132 22.32 -0.63 4.81
C GLN A 132 22.86 0.70 4.29
N ASP A 133 22.29 1.23 3.21
CA ASP A 133 22.72 2.47 2.56
C ASP A 133 22.00 3.70 3.12
N THR A 134 21.09 3.51 4.07
CA THR A 134 20.33 4.60 4.68
C THR A 134 20.80 4.89 6.07
N TRP A 135 21.35 6.10 6.26
CA TRP A 135 21.67 6.61 7.58
C TRP A 135 20.37 7.06 8.27
N PHE A 136 20.03 6.40 9.37
CA PHE A 136 18.97 6.89 10.22
C PHE A 136 19.51 8.07 11.04
N GLN A 137 19.13 9.27 10.65
CA GLN A 137 19.28 10.41 11.55
C GLN A 137 18.23 10.24 12.66
N LEU A 138 18.67 9.75 13.80
CA LEU A 138 17.84 9.68 15.00
C LEU A 138 17.57 11.11 15.47
N ASP A 139 16.32 11.53 15.42
CA ASP A 139 15.91 12.73 16.12
C ASP A 139 15.91 12.45 17.64
N LEU A 140 16.32 13.42 18.45
CA LEU A 140 16.35 13.28 19.91
C LEU A 140 14.99 12.86 20.53
N PHE A 141 13.90 13.07 19.80
CA PHE A 141 12.54 12.72 20.19
C PHE A 141 12.01 11.43 19.57
N SER A 142 12.84 10.72 18.80
CA SER A 142 12.43 9.46 18.18
C SER A 142 12.39 8.33 19.22
N ASP A 143 11.29 7.61 19.29
CA ASP A 143 11.15 6.39 20.11
C ASP A 143 11.91 5.22 19.46
N CYS A 144 13.24 5.25 19.60
CA CYS A 144 14.12 4.23 19.03
C CYS A 144 13.81 2.83 19.58
N ALA A 145 13.50 2.73 20.86
CA ALA A 145 13.19 1.45 21.51
C ALA A 145 11.89 0.87 20.96
N GLY A 146 10.87 1.70 20.73
CA GLY A 146 9.61 1.31 20.10
C GLY A 146 9.80 0.89 18.64
N MET A 147 10.63 1.58 17.87
CA MET A 147 10.95 1.23 16.49
C MET A 147 11.66 -0.12 16.41
N GLU A 148 12.66 -0.37 17.25
CA GLU A 148 13.37 -1.66 17.29
C GLU A 148 12.44 -2.81 17.73
N ARG A 149 11.58 -2.57 18.71
CA ARG A 149 10.59 -3.56 19.16
C ARG A 149 9.64 -3.90 18.01
N GLN A 150 9.14 -2.91 17.29
CA GLN A 150 8.27 -3.11 16.13
C GLN A 150 8.98 -3.90 15.04
N LYS A 151 10.22 -3.56 14.72
CA LYS A 151 11.02 -4.27 13.72
C LYS A 151 11.24 -5.74 14.08
N ARG A 152 11.49 -6.04 15.37
CA ARG A 152 11.58 -7.43 15.86
C ARG A 152 10.26 -8.16 15.71
N LEU A 153 9.13 -7.51 16.02
CA LEU A 153 7.79 -8.06 15.84
C LEU A 153 7.52 -8.38 14.36
N GLU A 154 7.83 -7.47 13.46
CA GLU A 154 7.61 -7.67 12.01
C GLU A 154 8.45 -8.83 11.45
N LYS A 155 9.70 -8.96 11.88
CA LYS A 155 10.54 -10.11 11.54
C LYS A 155 9.95 -11.43 12.07
N ALA A 156 9.43 -11.45 13.29
CA ALA A 156 8.77 -12.63 13.86
C ALA A 156 7.50 -12.98 13.07
N VAL A 157 6.68 -11.99 12.70
CA VAL A 157 5.50 -12.17 11.85
C VAL A 157 5.88 -12.76 10.48
N LEU A 158 6.94 -12.26 9.86
CA LEU A 158 7.44 -12.79 8.59
C LEU A 158 7.90 -14.25 8.71
N THR A 159 8.61 -14.59 9.78
CA THR A 159 9.05 -15.96 10.06
C THR A 159 7.86 -16.91 10.25
N ILE A 160 6.84 -16.50 10.99
CA ILE A 160 5.61 -17.29 11.19
C ILE A 160 4.89 -17.47 9.86
N LYS A 161 4.72 -16.41 9.08
CA LYS A 161 4.06 -16.49 7.76
C LYS A 161 4.83 -17.36 6.77
N ALA A 162 6.15 -17.34 6.80
CA ALA A 162 7.00 -18.18 5.96
C ALA A 162 6.87 -19.67 6.32
N LYS A 163 6.72 -19.99 7.62
CA LYS A 163 6.66 -21.37 8.10
C LYS A 163 5.25 -21.99 8.02
N TYR A 164 4.22 -21.20 8.33
CA TYR A 164 2.86 -21.70 8.53
C TYR A 164 1.84 -21.13 7.52
N GLY A 165 2.33 -20.33 6.55
CA GLY A 165 1.50 -19.73 5.51
C GLY A 165 1.07 -18.27 5.81
N PRO A 166 0.64 -17.54 4.78
CA PRO A 166 0.38 -16.11 4.86
C PRO A 166 -0.78 -15.73 5.79
N ASN A 167 -1.69 -16.66 6.08
CA ASN A 167 -2.83 -16.46 6.97
C ASN A 167 -2.59 -16.95 8.41
N ALA A 168 -1.40 -17.50 8.74
CA ALA A 168 -1.10 -18.01 10.07
C ALA A 168 -1.17 -16.96 11.18
N ILE A 169 -0.89 -15.70 10.84
CA ILE A 169 -1.04 -14.56 11.75
C ILE A 169 -1.59 -13.36 10.99
N LEU A 170 -2.66 -12.79 11.47
CA LEU A 170 -3.34 -11.61 10.91
C LEU A 170 -3.54 -10.58 12.01
N ARG A 171 -3.60 -9.30 11.64
CA ARG A 171 -4.05 -8.27 12.57
C ARG A 171 -5.57 -8.31 12.74
N GLY A 172 -6.09 -7.87 13.88
CA GLY A 172 -7.53 -7.81 14.13
C GLY A 172 -8.30 -7.00 13.07
N ILE A 173 -7.67 -5.98 12.49
CA ILE A 173 -8.25 -5.19 11.39
C ILE A 173 -8.57 -6.05 10.15
N SER A 174 -7.82 -7.11 9.90
CA SER A 174 -8.05 -8.03 8.76
C SER A 174 -9.23 -9.00 8.99
N LEU A 175 -9.89 -8.90 10.14
CA LEU A 175 -11.12 -9.65 10.47
C LEU A 175 -12.37 -8.77 10.43
N CYS A 176 -12.22 -7.45 10.19
CA CYS A 176 -13.33 -6.53 10.05
C CYS A 176 -14.06 -6.73 8.72
N ASP A 177 -15.34 -6.35 8.68
CA ASP A 177 -16.12 -6.34 7.46
C ASP A 177 -15.47 -5.43 6.41
N GLY A 178 -15.32 -5.95 5.19
CA GLY A 178 -14.61 -5.25 4.11
C GLY A 178 -13.10 -5.46 4.07
N ALA A 179 -12.49 -6.12 5.08
CA ALA A 179 -11.08 -6.51 5.04
C ALA A 179 -10.81 -7.56 3.95
N ARG A 180 -9.63 -7.51 3.34
CA ARG A 180 -9.29 -8.31 2.15
C ARG A 180 -8.07 -9.21 2.32
N THR A 181 -7.24 -8.97 3.32
CA THR A 181 -5.96 -9.67 3.47
C THR A 181 -6.12 -11.19 3.48
N LYS A 182 -7.11 -11.72 4.21
CA LYS A 182 -7.35 -13.17 4.32
C LYS A 182 -7.67 -13.81 2.97
N GLU A 183 -8.58 -13.22 2.22
CA GLU A 183 -8.98 -13.73 0.89
C GLU A 183 -7.87 -13.54 -0.14
N ARG A 184 -7.18 -12.40 -0.10
CA ARG A 184 -6.08 -12.11 -1.01
C ARG A 184 -4.93 -13.10 -0.86
N ASN A 185 -4.62 -13.51 0.35
CA ASN A 185 -3.58 -14.49 0.64
C ASN A 185 -3.89 -15.91 0.09
N THR A 186 -5.13 -16.17 -0.32
CA THR A 186 -5.55 -17.43 -0.98
C THR A 186 -5.60 -17.32 -2.51
N GLN A 187 -5.29 -16.14 -3.06
CA GLN A 187 -5.26 -15.92 -4.51
C GLN A 187 -3.85 -16.15 -5.05
N ILE A 188 -3.75 -16.74 -6.24
CA ILE A 188 -2.52 -16.86 -7.01
C ILE A 188 -2.60 -15.79 -8.10
N ASP A 189 -1.62 -14.88 -8.16
CA ASP A 189 -1.54 -13.77 -9.14
C ASP A 189 -2.84 -12.94 -9.26
N GLY A 190 -3.57 -12.77 -8.15
CA GLY A 190 -4.81 -11.99 -8.12
C GLY A 190 -6.06 -12.75 -8.56
N HIS A 191 -5.96 -14.02 -8.90
CA HIS A 191 -7.06 -14.90 -9.25
C HIS A 191 -7.33 -15.93 -8.15
N LYS A 192 -8.61 -16.33 -7.98
CA LYS A 192 -8.94 -17.46 -7.11
C LYS A 192 -8.39 -18.74 -7.77
N ALA A 193 -7.61 -19.49 -7.00
CA ALA A 193 -7.19 -20.83 -7.38
C ALA A 193 -8.40 -21.78 -7.36
#